data_5985c3b68afb2a2013b84a578ca758f9
#
_entry.id   5985c3b68afb2a2013b84a578ca758f9
#
_cell.length_a   1.000
_cell.length_b   1.000
_cell.length_c   1.000
_cell.angle_alpha   90.00
_cell.angle_beta   90.00
_cell.angle_gamma   90.00
#
_symmetry.space_group_name_H-M   'P 1'
#
loop_
_entity.id
_entity.type
_entity.pdbx_description
1 polymer ?
#
loop_
_entity_poly.entity_id
_entity_poly.type
_entity_poly.pdbx_seq_one_letter_code
_entity_poly.pdbx_strand_id
1 'polypeptide(L)'
;MFYLICYDIVDDSRRYKVSKLLETYGLRVQKSVFEAVLDEKQYESIQKRLLKLLHSKEDQLRFYPLSDPCRCKVAILGIKPDFAVDDAAFIV
;
A
#
# COMPACT_ATOMS: atom_id res chain seq x y z
N MET A 1 11.72 -3.53 -3.02
CA MET A 1 11.40 -3.06 -1.65
C MET A 1 9.93 -3.26 -1.36
N PHE A 2 9.61 -3.75 -0.20
CA PHE A 2 8.24 -3.88 0.27
C PHE A 2 7.77 -2.56 0.89
N TYR A 3 6.53 -2.16 0.55
CA TYR A 3 5.92 -0.95 1.13
C TYR A 3 4.56 -1.26 1.72
N LEU A 4 4.31 -0.72 2.90
CA LEU A 4 2.97 -0.58 3.44
C LEU A 4 2.49 0.82 3.02
N ILE A 5 1.33 0.90 2.38
CA ILE A 5 0.80 2.16 1.84
C ILE A 5 -0.51 2.46 2.55
N CYS A 6 -0.55 3.60 3.24
CA CYS A 6 -1.72 4.03 3.99
C CYS A 6 -2.18 5.38 3.49
N TYR A 7 -3.49 5.57 3.33
CA TYR A 7 -3.99 6.87 2.89
C TYR A 7 -5.24 7.30 3.67
N ASP A 8 -5.42 8.61 3.71
CA ASP A 8 -6.61 9.26 4.24
C ASP A 8 -7.04 10.28 3.20
N ILE A 9 -8.13 9.99 2.49
CA ILE A 9 -8.61 10.77 1.37
C ILE A 9 -10.07 11.15 1.62
N VAL A 10 -10.34 12.45 1.61
CA VAL A 10 -11.65 13.01 1.99
C VAL A 10 -12.70 12.73 0.93
N ASP A 11 -12.38 12.89 -0.34
CA ASP A 11 -13.32 12.78 -1.44
C ASP A 11 -13.47 11.33 -1.93
N ASP A 12 -14.71 10.86 -2.08
CA ASP A 12 -15.02 9.51 -2.52
C ASP A 12 -14.46 9.18 -3.90
N SER A 13 -14.57 10.12 -4.84
CA SER A 13 -14.08 9.92 -6.20
C SER A 13 -12.56 9.79 -6.26
N ARG A 14 -11.86 10.66 -5.53
CA ARG A 14 -10.40 10.58 -5.44
C ARG A 14 -9.94 9.30 -4.75
N ARG A 15 -10.63 8.93 -3.67
CA ARG A 15 -10.34 7.69 -2.94
C ARG A 15 -10.48 6.47 -3.85
N TYR A 16 -11.52 6.43 -4.65
CA TYR A 16 -11.75 5.35 -5.60
C TYR A 16 -10.61 5.27 -6.62
N LYS A 17 -10.24 6.41 -7.22
CA LYS A 17 -9.16 6.45 -8.22
C LYS A 17 -7.82 6.02 -7.64
N VAL A 18 -7.51 6.44 -6.41
CA VAL A 18 -6.28 6.04 -5.71
C VAL A 18 -6.29 4.54 -5.46
N SER A 19 -7.39 3.99 -4.95
CA SER A 19 -7.48 2.55 -4.69
C SER A 19 -7.32 1.73 -5.97
N LYS A 20 -7.91 2.18 -7.07
CA LYS A 20 -7.76 1.49 -8.36
C LYS A 20 -6.33 1.51 -8.87
N LEU A 21 -5.63 2.63 -8.71
CA LEU A 21 -4.23 2.71 -9.05
C LEU A 21 -3.39 1.77 -8.20
N LEU A 22 -3.59 1.77 -6.89
CA LEU A 22 -2.84 0.92 -5.97
C LEU A 22 -3.10 -0.57 -6.21
N GLU A 23 -4.31 -0.94 -6.60
CA GLU A 23 -4.65 -2.33 -6.95
C GLU A 23 -3.81 -2.89 -8.10
N THR A 24 -3.33 -2.05 -9.00
CA THR A 24 -2.48 -2.48 -10.10
C THR A 24 -1.05 -2.81 -9.65
N TYR A 25 -0.66 -2.37 -8.45
CA TYR A 25 0.69 -2.56 -7.92
C TYR A 25 0.77 -3.51 -6.74
N GLY A 26 -0.32 -3.71 -6.02
CA GLY A 26 -0.27 -4.51 -4.80
C GLY A 26 -1.62 -5.01 -4.35
N LEU A 27 -1.70 -5.37 -3.08
CA LEU A 27 -2.87 -5.99 -2.47
C LEU A 27 -3.47 -5.08 -1.40
N ARG A 28 -4.79 -4.93 -1.44
CA ARG A 28 -5.52 -4.25 -0.38
C ARG A 28 -5.60 -5.17 0.84
N VAL A 29 -5.16 -4.69 1.99
CA VAL A 29 -5.24 -5.45 3.25
C VAL A 29 -6.29 -4.87 4.19
N GLN A 30 -6.63 -3.59 4.03
CA GLN A 30 -7.75 -2.91 4.70
C GLN A 30 -8.28 -1.83 3.78
N LYS A 31 -9.36 -1.15 4.16
CA LYS A 31 -10.02 -0.16 3.29
C LYS A 31 -9.06 0.84 2.66
N SER A 32 -8.14 1.37 3.44
CA SER A 32 -7.20 2.40 3.03
C SER A 32 -5.74 1.98 3.24
N VAL A 33 -5.47 0.67 3.24
CA VAL A 33 -4.14 0.12 3.46
C VAL A 33 -3.85 -0.92 2.39
N PHE A 34 -2.69 -0.75 1.73
CA PHE A 34 -2.20 -1.66 0.71
C PHE A 34 -0.79 -2.13 1.05
N GLU A 35 -0.44 -3.31 0.55
CA GLU A 35 0.93 -3.82 0.56
C GLU A 35 1.38 -4.00 -0.87
N ALA A 36 2.61 -3.57 -1.18
CA ALA A 36 3.15 -3.68 -2.52
C ALA A 36 4.66 -3.89 -2.49
N VAL A 37 5.16 -4.70 -3.44
CA VAL A 37 6.59 -4.82 -3.69
C VAL A 37 6.88 -3.98 -4.94
N LEU A 38 7.73 -2.97 -4.80
CA LEU A 38 8.03 -2.02 -5.86
C LEU A 38 9.54 -1.87 -6.02
N ASP A 39 10.01 -1.87 -7.28
CA ASP A 39 11.37 -1.43 -7.56
C ASP A 39 11.43 0.11 -7.56
N GLU A 40 12.62 0.67 -7.75
CA GLU A 40 12.79 2.13 -7.71
C GLU A 40 11.99 2.84 -8.80
N LYS A 41 11.93 2.28 -10.00
CA LYS A 41 11.19 2.87 -11.12
C LYS A 41 9.69 2.85 -10.86
N GLN A 42 9.18 1.74 -10.34
CA GLN A 42 7.78 1.61 -9.98
C GLN A 42 7.41 2.57 -8.85
N TYR A 43 8.26 2.69 -7.85
CA TYR A 43 8.05 3.59 -6.73
C TYR A 43 7.98 5.05 -7.18
N GLU A 44 8.91 5.48 -8.03
CA GLU A 44 8.88 6.84 -8.59
C GLU A 44 7.65 7.06 -9.47
N SER A 45 7.32 6.10 -10.31
CA SER A 45 6.17 6.19 -11.21
C SER A 45 4.86 6.32 -10.45
N ILE A 46 4.66 5.47 -9.43
CA ILE A 46 3.42 5.50 -8.66
C ILE A 46 3.27 6.80 -7.86
N GLN A 47 4.37 7.33 -7.32
CA GLN A 47 4.34 8.61 -6.62
C GLN A 47 3.91 9.75 -7.54
N LYS A 48 4.46 9.80 -8.75
CA LYS A 48 4.08 10.82 -9.73
C LYS A 48 2.60 10.75 -10.10
N ARG A 49 2.09 9.54 -10.30
CA ARG A 49 0.69 9.32 -10.63
C ARG A 49 -0.23 9.68 -9.47
N LEU A 50 0.16 9.32 -8.25
CA LEU A 50 -0.61 9.67 -7.05
C LEU A 50 -0.67 11.17 -6.81
N LEU A 51 0.43 11.87 -7.02
CA LEU A 51 0.48 13.33 -6.85
C LEU A 51 -0.53 14.05 -7.76
N LYS A 52 -0.83 13.48 -8.92
CA LYS A 52 -1.85 14.04 -9.82
C LYS A 52 -3.27 13.78 -9.35
N LEU A 53 -3.48 12.76 -8.53
CA LEU A 53 -4.81 12.39 -8.04
C LEU A 53 -5.14 13.04 -6.70
N LEU A 54 -4.13 13.23 -5.84
CA LEU A 54 -4.32 13.71 -4.48
C LEU A 54 -4.52 15.22 -4.43
N HIS A 55 -5.36 15.64 -3.49
CA HIS A 55 -5.52 17.06 -3.14
C HIS A 55 -4.54 17.39 -2.02
N SER A 56 -3.57 18.28 -2.30
CA SER A 56 -2.44 18.54 -1.41
C SER A 56 -2.80 19.07 -0.01
N LYS A 57 -3.99 19.65 0.14
CA LYS A 57 -4.44 20.24 1.41
C LYS A 57 -5.45 19.39 2.18
N GLU A 58 -6.02 18.38 1.53
CA GLU A 58 -7.08 17.57 2.14
C GLU A 58 -6.69 16.12 2.32
N ASP A 59 -5.81 15.62 1.46
CA ASP A 59 -5.47 14.20 1.38
C ASP A 59 -4.09 13.92 1.91
N GLN A 60 -3.90 12.72 2.47
CA GLN A 60 -2.61 12.24 2.91
C GLN A 60 -2.41 10.81 2.45
N LEU A 61 -1.20 10.50 2.00
CA LEU A 61 -0.81 9.13 1.67
C LEU A 61 0.61 8.90 2.14
N ARG A 62 0.85 7.76 2.76
CA ARG A 62 2.15 7.41 3.34
C ARG A 62 2.65 6.09 2.78
N PHE A 63 3.94 6.05 2.48
CA PHE A 63 4.67 4.83 2.15
C PHE A 63 5.59 4.48 3.31
N TYR A 64 5.44 3.28 3.85
CA TYR A 64 6.34 2.76 4.89
C TYR A 64 7.16 1.63 4.28
N PRO A 65 8.46 1.85 4.01
CA PRO A 65 9.31 0.78 3.49
C PRO A 65 9.67 -0.21 4.61
N LEU A 66 9.62 -1.50 4.28
CA LEU A 66 10.01 -2.57 5.19
C LEU A 66 11.15 -3.37 4.54
N SER A 67 12.29 -3.42 5.22
CA SER A 67 13.41 -4.25 4.80
C SER A 67 13.05 -5.73 4.90
N ASP A 68 13.80 -6.60 4.22
CA ASP A 68 13.55 -8.03 4.28
C ASP A 68 13.57 -8.59 5.70
N PRO A 69 14.54 -8.22 6.57
CA PRO A 69 14.50 -8.66 7.97
C PRO A 69 13.24 -8.20 8.71
N CYS A 70 12.77 -6.98 8.46
CA CYS A 70 11.55 -6.47 9.09
C CYS A 70 10.31 -7.19 8.58
N ARG A 71 10.23 -7.49 7.29
CA ARG A 71 9.12 -8.24 6.70
C ARG A 71 8.98 -9.62 7.31
N CYS A 72 10.11 -10.28 7.56
CA CYS A 72 10.11 -11.61 8.18
C CYS A 72 9.57 -11.60 9.61
N LYS A 73 9.47 -10.43 10.24
CA LYS A 73 8.94 -10.28 11.59
C LYS A 73 7.48 -9.85 11.63
N VAL A 74 6.86 -9.60 10.48
CA VAL A 74 5.44 -9.23 10.42
C VAL A 74 4.61 -10.40 10.92
N ALA A 75 3.71 -10.11 11.86
CA ALA A 75 2.77 -11.09 12.42
C ALA A 75 1.35 -10.67 12.10
N ILE A 76 0.54 -11.63 11.69
CA ILE A 76 -0.87 -11.40 11.39
C ILE A 76 -1.69 -12.20 12.39
N LEU A 77 -2.50 -11.49 13.16
CA LEU A 77 -3.37 -12.09 14.16
C LEU A 77 -4.81 -12.06 13.66
N GLY A 78 -5.57 -13.09 14.00
CA GLY A 78 -6.97 -13.15 13.65
C GLY A 78 -7.22 -13.83 12.32
N ILE A 79 -7.95 -13.18 11.42
CA ILE A 79 -8.33 -13.77 10.14
C ILE A 79 -7.11 -13.92 9.23
N LYS A 80 -6.89 -15.16 8.77
CA LYS A 80 -5.80 -15.46 7.84
C LYS A 80 -6.16 -14.91 6.46
N PRO A 81 -5.27 -14.13 5.81
CA PRO A 81 -5.51 -13.68 4.44
C PRO A 81 -5.45 -14.86 3.47
N ASP A 82 -6.22 -14.78 2.38
CA ASP A 82 -6.23 -15.80 1.34
C ASP A 82 -4.87 -15.91 0.65
N PHE A 83 -4.20 -14.78 0.47
CA PHE A 83 -2.88 -14.71 -0.12
C PHE A 83 -2.14 -13.47 0.39
N ALA A 84 -0.83 -13.45 0.22
CA ALA A 84 0.02 -12.32 0.59
C ALA A 84 0.76 -11.81 -0.65
N VAL A 85 1.34 -10.61 -0.57
CA VAL A 85 2.16 -10.03 -1.63
C VAL A 85 3.35 -10.94 -1.93
N ASP A 86 3.91 -11.54 -0.88
CA ASP A 86 4.80 -12.69 -0.96
C ASP A 86 4.72 -13.44 0.38
N ASP A 87 5.51 -14.50 0.53
CA ASP A 87 5.42 -15.41 1.68
C ASP A 87 6.19 -14.94 2.92
N ALA A 88 6.48 -13.65 3.05
CA ALA A 88 7.30 -13.13 4.15
C ALA A 88 6.53 -12.86 5.44
N ALA A 89 5.21 -12.83 5.43
CA ALA A 89 4.39 -12.56 6.61
C ALA A 89 4.13 -13.82 7.41
N PHE A 90 4.23 -13.74 8.74
CA PHE A 90 3.87 -14.82 9.66
C PHE A 90 2.42 -14.65 10.10
N ILE A 91 1.68 -15.75 10.08
CA ILE A 91 0.27 -15.78 10.49
C ILE A 91 0.18 -16.47 11.85
N VAL A 92 -0.43 -15.76 12.79
CA VAL A 92 -0.56 -16.22 14.17
C VAL A 92 -2.00 -16.39 14.55
#